data_8f4423cdb68ea9903825f738d045b1b8
#
_entry.id   8f4423cdb68ea9903825f738d045b1b8
#
_cell.length_a   1.000
_cell.length_b   1.000
_cell.length_c   1.000
_cell.angle_alpha   90.00
_cell.angle_beta   90.00
_cell.angle_gamma   90.00
#
_symmetry.space_group_name_H-M   'P 1'
#
loop_
_entity.id
_entity.type
_entity.pdbx_description
1 polymer ?
#
loop_
_entity_poly.entity_id
_entity_poly.type
_entity_poly.pdbx_seq_one_letter_code
_entity_poly.pdbx_strand_id
1 'polypeptide(L)'
;MKVLVDSSVWIDYFRSGSETNELDYLIDNNFVFTNDLILTELIPFLRLKRQAAVIIAINQVANLPLLINWSEIQEYQYTCLKAGINEIGIHDLIIIQNAKQNDSSVFSLDKRFSVLQDVLGFKLHL
;
A
#
# COMPACT_ATOMS: atom_id res chain seq x y z
N MET A 1 12.84 -5.41 -8.72
CA MET A 1 11.98 -4.29 -8.28
C MET A 1 10.82 -4.84 -7.45
N LYS A 2 10.53 -4.18 -6.35
CA LYS A 2 9.35 -4.51 -5.53
C LYS A 2 8.46 -3.29 -5.44
N VAL A 3 7.17 -3.48 -5.68
CA VAL A 3 6.17 -2.41 -5.56
C VAL A 3 5.04 -2.90 -4.66
N LEU A 4 4.91 -2.30 -3.49
CA LEU A 4 3.81 -2.57 -2.57
C LEU A 4 2.60 -1.75 -3.03
N VAL A 5 1.57 -2.42 -3.50
CA VAL A 5 0.40 -1.77 -4.12
C VAL A 5 -0.69 -1.61 -3.07
N ASP A 6 -0.99 -0.35 -2.75
CA ASP A 6 -2.02 0.01 -1.77
C ASP A 6 -3.43 -0.35 -2.27
N SER A 7 -4.35 -0.53 -1.35
CA SER A 7 -5.75 -0.88 -1.65
C SER A 7 -6.42 0.13 -2.60
N SER A 8 -6.08 1.41 -2.52
CA SER A 8 -6.63 2.46 -3.39
C SER A 8 -6.39 2.16 -4.87
N VAL A 9 -5.21 1.64 -5.22
CA VAL A 9 -4.85 1.29 -6.59
C VAL A 9 -5.66 0.08 -7.06
N TRP A 10 -5.78 -0.95 -6.21
CA TRP A 10 -6.55 -2.15 -6.53
C TRP A 10 -8.03 -1.82 -6.75
N ILE A 11 -8.60 -0.98 -5.90
CA ILE A 11 -10.00 -0.56 -6.02
C ILE A 11 -10.22 0.18 -7.33
N ASP A 12 -9.32 1.11 -7.68
CA ASP A 12 -9.36 1.82 -8.96
C ASP A 12 -9.26 0.85 -10.14
N TYR A 13 -8.34 -0.10 -10.05
CA TYR A 13 -8.11 -1.11 -11.08
C TYR A 13 -9.38 -1.92 -11.38
N PHE A 14 -10.08 -2.36 -10.33
CA PHE A 14 -11.32 -3.14 -10.49
C PHE A 14 -12.50 -2.30 -10.99
N ARG A 15 -12.38 -0.99 -10.91
CA ARG A 15 -13.35 -0.06 -11.50
C ARG A 15 -12.94 0.38 -12.91
N SER A 16 -11.90 -0.23 -13.49
CA SER A 16 -11.34 0.14 -14.79
C SER A 16 -10.93 1.61 -14.84
N GLY A 17 -10.25 2.07 -13.77
CA GLY A 17 -9.82 3.45 -13.61
C GLY A 17 -8.54 3.79 -14.37
N SER A 18 -7.91 4.89 -13.97
CA SER A 18 -6.78 5.50 -14.68
C SER A 18 -5.49 4.69 -14.64
N GLU A 19 -5.33 3.80 -13.64
CA GLU A 19 -4.05 3.11 -13.40
C GLU A 19 -4.04 1.66 -13.90
N THR A 20 -5.02 1.26 -14.72
CA THR A 20 -5.14 -0.13 -15.20
C THR A 20 -3.90 -0.59 -15.95
N ASN A 21 -3.39 0.21 -16.89
CA ASN A 21 -2.24 -0.17 -17.70
C ASN A 21 -0.96 -0.30 -16.88
N GLU A 22 -0.74 0.62 -15.92
CA GLU A 22 0.42 0.58 -15.05
C GLU A 22 0.41 -0.65 -14.16
N LEU A 23 -0.73 -0.97 -13.57
CA LEU A 23 -0.85 -2.13 -12.70
C LEU A 23 -0.71 -3.43 -13.49
N ASP A 24 -1.27 -3.52 -14.69
CA ASP A 24 -1.09 -4.66 -15.57
C ASP A 24 0.39 -4.90 -15.88
N TYR A 25 1.13 -3.85 -16.18
CA TYR A 25 2.57 -3.94 -16.41
C TYR A 25 3.30 -4.51 -15.18
N LEU A 26 2.98 -4.01 -14.00
CA LEU A 26 3.62 -4.46 -12.76
C LEU A 26 3.28 -5.92 -12.47
N ILE A 27 2.04 -6.33 -12.70
CA ILE A 27 1.60 -7.72 -12.51
C ILE A 27 2.34 -8.64 -13.48
N ASP A 28 2.40 -8.28 -14.75
CA ASP A 28 3.04 -9.10 -15.79
C ASP A 28 4.52 -9.32 -15.54
N ASN A 29 5.17 -8.40 -14.84
CA ASN A 29 6.59 -8.48 -14.52
C ASN A 29 6.87 -9.02 -13.12
N ASN A 30 5.85 -9.45 -12.39
CA ASN A 30 5.97 -9.97 -11.01
C ASN A 30 6.60 -8.97 -10.04
N PHE A 31 6.30 -7.68 -10.22
CA PHE A 31 6.81 -6.61 -9.35
C PHE A 31 5.86 -6.30 -8.20
N VAL A 32 4.63 -6.84 -8.22
CA VAL A 32 3.57 -6.50 -7.29
C VAL A 32 3.69 -7.30 -6.00
N PHE A 33 3.61 -6.59 -4.87
CA PHE A 33 3.57 -7.17 -3.54
C PHE A 33 2.38 -6.60 -2.78
N THR A 34 1.92 -7.36 -1.80
CA THR A 34 0.88 -6.95 -0.87
C THR A 34 1.30 -7.31 0.55
N ASN A 35 0.45 -7.02 1.51
CA ASN A 35 0.61 -7.47 2.89
C ASN A 35 -0.76 -7.72 3.51
N ASP A 36 -0.79 -8.29 4.71
CA ASP A 36 -2.03 -8.64 5.37
C ASP A 36 -2.90 -7.43 5.71
N LEU A 37 -2.30 -6.27 5.95
CA LEU A 37 -3.04 -5.05 6.22
C LEU A 37 -3.81 -4.61 4.97
N ILE A 38 -3.15 -4.58 3.82
CA ILE A 38 -3.78 -4.22 2.54
C ILE A 38 -4.87 -5.24 2.19
N LEU A 39 -4.60 -6.53 2.38
CA LEU A 39 -5.60 -7.57 2.13
C LEU A 39 -6.82 -7.42 3.04
N THR A 40 -6.61 -7.02 4.29
CA THR A 40 -7.71 -6.81 5.24
C THR A 40 -8.59 -5.63 4.83
N GLU A 41 -8.03 -4.61 4.22
CA GLU A 41 -8.81 -3.50 3.66
C GLU A 41 -9.53 -3.90 2.37
N LEU A 42 -8.88 -4.69 1.52
CA LEU A 42 -9.33 -4.96 0.16
C LEU A 42 -10.33 -6.12 0.07
N ILE A 43 -10.07 -7.23 0.76
CA ILE A 43 -10.88 -8.45 0.62
C ILE A 43 -12.34 -8.25 1.05
N PRO A 44 -12.64 -7.60 2.19
CA PRO A 44 -14.04 -7.34 2.54
C PRO A 44 -14.79 -6.51 1.48
N PHE A 45 -14.13 -5.53 0.89
CA PHE A 45 -14.69 -4.75 -0.22
C PHE A 45 -15.01 -5.65 -1.42
N LEU A 46 -14.08 -6.55 -1.79
CA LEU A 46 -14.28 -7.47 -2.91
C LEU A 46 -15.39 -8.48 -2.63
N ARG A 47 -15.51 -8.94 -1.38
CA ARG A 47 -16.62 -9.83 -0.97
C ARG A 47 -17.96 -9.14 -1.14
N LEU A 48 -18.05 -7.90 -0.71
CA LEU A 48 -19.26 -7.10 -0.87
C LEU A 48 -19.66 -6.96 -2.34
N LYS A 49 -18.66 -6.85 -3.22
CA LYS A 49 -18.86 -6.76 -4.67
C LYS A 49 -18.97 -8.13 -5.34
N ARG A 50 -18.98 -9.22 -4.58
CA ARG A 50 -19.13 -10.61 -5.07
C ARG A 50 -18.06 -10.99 -6.08
N GLN A 51 -16.83 -10.58 -5.83
CA GLN A 51 -15.68 -10.82 -6.71
C GLN A 51 -14.84 -12.02 -6.24
N ALA A 52 -15.45 -13.20 -6.15
CA ALA A 52 -14.80 -14.40 -5.62
C ALA A 52 -13.52 -14.78 -6.39
N ALA A 53 -13.54 -14.71 -7.72
CA ALA A 53 -12.38 -15.05 -8.54
C ALA A 53 -11.23 -14.06 -8.32
N VAL A 54 -11.56 -12.79 -8.14
CA VAL A 54 -10.58 -11.74 -7.88
C VAL A 54 -9.92 -11.95 -6.51
N ILE A 55 -10.69 -12.35 -5.51
CA ILE A 55 -10.17 -12.66 -4.17
C ILE A 55 -9.14 -13.78 -4.25
N ILE A 56 -9.44 -14.83 -5.00
CA ILE A 56 -8.49 -15.94 -5.20
C ILE A 56 -7.20 -15.42 -5.85
N ALA A 57 -7.31 -14.59 -6.88
CA ALA A 57 -6.16 -14.03 -7.57
C ALA A 57 -5.32 -13.13 -6.66
N ILE A 58 -5.95 -12.27 -5.88
CA ILE A 58 -5.27 -11.37 -4.93
C ILE A 58 -4.52 -12.16 -3.87
N ASN A 59 -5.07 -13.26 -3.40
CA ASN A 59 -4.41 -14.11 -2.42
C ASN A 59 -3.17 -14.83 -2.98
N GLN A 60 -2.99 -14.83 -4.31
CA GLN A 60 -1.78 -15.37 -4.96
C GLN A 60 -0.66 -14.34 -5.10
N VAL A 61 -0.93 -13.07 -4.85
CA VAL A 61 0.08 -12.01 -4.93
C VAL A 61 1.11 -12.21 -3.83
N ALA A 62 2.39 -11.98 -4.15
CA ALA A 62 3.48 -12.13 -3.20
C ALA A 62 3.28 -11.21 -1.99
N ASN A 63 3.49 -11.73 -0.80
CA ASN A 63 3.22 -11.06 0.46
C ASN A 63 4.52 -10.61 1.11
N LEU A 64 4.54 -9.37 1.61
CA LEU A 64 5.61 -8.86 2.46
C LEU A 64 5.16 -9.05 3.91
N PRO A 65 5.81 -9.93 4.69
CA PRO A 65 5.40 -10.17 6.08
C PRO A 65 5.42 -8.87 6.90
N LEU A 66 4.40 -8.65 7.71
CA LEU A 66 4.31 -7.50 8.59
C LEU A 66 5.10 -7.77 9.87
N LEU A 67 6.24 -7.10 10.00
CA LEU A 67 7.08 -7.13 11.20
C LEU A 67 7.01 -5.75 11.85
N ILE A 68 5.89 -5.49 12.53
CA ILE A 68 5.60 -4.15 13.03
C ILE A 68 6.50 -3.80 14.21
N ASN A 69 7.31 -2.74 14.04
CA ASN A 69 8.09 -2.13 15.10
C ASN A 69 7.28 -0.93 15.63
N TRP A 70 6.58 -1.13 16.74
CA TRP A 70 5.69 -0.12 17.29
C TRP A 70 6.44 1.13 17.74
N SER A 71 7.65 0.99 18.25
CA SER A 71 8.47 2.13 18.63
C SER A 71 8.76 3.03 17.44
N GLU A 72 9.07 2.44 16.29
CA GLU A 72 9.30 3.20 15.05
C GLU A 72 8.01 3.84 14.53
N ILE A 73 6.88 3.14 14.63
CA ILE A 73 5.58 3.72 14.24
C ILE A 73 5.28 4.95 15.10
N GLN A 74 5.57 4.90 16.39
CA GLN A 74 5.40 6.05 17.28
C GLN A 74 6.29 7.21 16.84
N GLU A 75 7.52 6.94 16.43
CA GLU A 75 8.43 7.97 15.92
C GLU A 75 7.90 8.57 14.60
N TYR A 76 7.37 7.75 13.71
CA TYR A 76 6.75 8.24 12.47
C TYR A 76 5.58 9.17 12.79
N GLN A 77 4.73 8.76 13.72
CA GLN A 77 3.59 9.58 14.14
C GLN A 77 4.05 10.92 14.73
N TYR A 78 5.03 10.88 15.61
CA TYR A 78 5.60 12.08 16.20
C TYR A 78 6.15 13.03 15.12
N THR A 79 6.92 12.48 14.18
CA THR A 79 7.52 13.26 13.09
C THR A 79 6.43 13.93 12.23
N CYS A 80 5.36 13.20 11.93
CA CYS A 80 4.22 13.75 11.17
C CYS A 80 3.53 14.87 11.92
N LEU A 81 3.23 14.67 13.20
CA LEU A 81 2.57 15.68 14.03
C LEU A 81 3.43 16.94 14.16
N LYS A 82 4.73 16.77 14.34
CA LYS A 82 5.67 17.89 14.42
C LYS A 82 5.74 18.68 13.12
N ALA A 83 5.55 18.00 11.98
CA ALA A 83 5.52 18.63 10.66
C ALA A 83 4.13 19.24 10.33
N GLY A 84 3.16 19.17 11.24
CA GLY A 84 1.82 19.69 11.02
C GLY A 84 0.90 18.78 10.22
N ILE A 85 1.24 17.51 10.08
CA ILE A 85 0.44 16.52 9.35
C ILE A 85 -0.42 15.76 10.37
N ASN A 86 -1.73 16.05 10.39
CA ASN A 86 -2.62 15.59 11.46
C ASN A 86 -3.57 14.45 11.06
N GLU A 87 -3.75 14.19 9.77
CA GLU A 87 -4.78 13.27 9.29
C GLU A 87 -4.17 11.99 8.71
N ILE A 88 -3.16 11.45 9.39
CA ILE A 88 -2.49 10.22 8.96
C ILE A 88 -2.97 9.07 9.83
N GLY A 89 -3.49 8.04 9.20
CA GLY A 89 -3.88 6.81 9.88
C GLY A 89 -2.66 5.95 10.22
N ILE A 90 -2.75 5.23 11.33
CA ILE A 90 -1.69 4.30 11.76
C ILE A 90 -1.42 3.26 10.67
N HIS A 91 -2.47 2.82 9.96
CA HIS A 91 -2.32 1.84 8.86
C HIS A 91 -1.42 2.36 7.74
N ASP A 92 -1.47 3.66 7.41
CA ASP A 92 -0.58 4.25 6.40
C ASP A 92 0.89 4.17 6.85
N LEU A 93 1.14 4.42 8.12
CA LEU A 93 2.49 4.35 8.70
C LEU A 93 3.02 2.91 8.68
N ILE A 94 2.15 1.94 8.94
CA ILE A 94 2.51 0.52 8.89
C ILE A 94 2.86 0.10 7.44
N ILE A 95 2.11 0.57 6.46
CA ILE A 95 2.39 0.32 5.04
C ILE A 95 3.77 0.88 4.68
N ILE A 96 4.06 2.10 5.08
CA ILE A 96 5.35 2.75 4.82
C ILE A 96 6.49 1.97 5.49
N GLN A 97 6.32 1.58 6.75
CA GLN A 97 7.32 0.79 7.46
C GLN A 97 7.59 -0.54 6.76
N ASN A 98 6.53 -1.24 6.38
CA ASN A 98 6.63 -2.53 5.68
C ASN A 98 7.40 -2.39 4.37
N ALA A 99 7.12 -1.34 3.60
CA ALA A 99 7.84 -1.06 2.36
C ALA A 99 9.32 -0.77 2.61
N LYS A 100 9.63 0.05 3.60
CA LYS A 100 11.02 0.40 3.93
C LYS A 100 11.81 -0.81 4.39
N GLN A 101 11.21 -1.68 5.21
CA GLN A 101 11.86 -2.89 5.69
C GLN A 101 12.23 -3.85 4.55
N ASN A 102 11.50 -3.81 3.44
CA ASN A 102 11.67 -4.72 2.33
C ASN A 102 12.27 -4.06 1.08
N ASP A 103 12.75 -2.83 1.21
CA ASP A 103 13.29 -2.04 0.10
C ASP A 103 12.32 -1.98 -1.09
N SER A 104 11.05 -1.78 -0.78
CA SER A 104 9.96 -1.69 -1.75
C SER A 104 9.51 -0.24 -1.91
N SER A 105 9.09 0.13 -3.12
CA SER A 105 8.33 1.35 -3.32
C SER A 105 6.87 1.13 -2.94
N VAL A 106 6.15 2.22 -2.71
CA VAL A 106 4.71 2.20 -2.45
C VAL A 106 3.98 2.81 -3.64
N PHE A 107 2.98 2.10 -4.14
CA PHE A 107 2.10 2.61 -5.19
C PHE A 107 0.73 2.88 -4.57
N SER A 108 0.35 4.14 -4.49
CA SER A 108 -0.92 4.58 -3.90
C SER A 108 -1.51 5.73 -4.70
N LEU A 109 -2.83 5.78 -4.76
CA LEU A 109 -3.55 6.93 -5.34
C LEU A 109 -3.89 7.98 -4.27
N ASP A 110 -3.57 7.72 -3.01
CA ASP A 110 -3.78 8.67 -1.92
C ASP A 110 -2.66 9.72 -1.94
N LYS A 111 -3.03 10.96 -2.22
CA LYS A 111 -2.08 12.07 -2.35
C LYS A 111 -1.31 12.37 -1.06
N ARG A 112 -1.81 11.93 0.09
CA ARG A 112 -1.10 12.12 1.36
C ARG A 112 0.26 11.43 1.38
N PHE A 113 0.42 10.34 0.60
CA PHE A 113 1.71 9.64 0.52
C PHE A 113 2.81 10.51 -0.09
N SER A 114 2.49 11.46 -0.95
CA SER A 114 3.48 12.42 -1.47
C SER A 114 4.05 13.30 -0.37
N VAL A 115 3.20 13.77 0.54
CA VAL A 115 3.62 14.57 1.70
C VAL A 115 4.43 13.71 2.66
N LEU A 116 3.96 12.48 2.91
CA LEU A 116 4.64 11.55 3.80
C LEU A 116 6.02 11.14 3.30
N GLN A 117 6.21 11.07 1.97
CA GLN A 117 7.50 10.76 1.38
C GLN A 117 8.58 11.73 1.83
N ASP A 118 8.27 13.03 1.81
CA ASP A 118 9.21 14.07 2.20
C ASP A 118 9.58 14.00 3.68
N VAL A 119 8.64 13.58 4.51
CA VAL A 119 8.80 13.57 5.97
C VAL A 119 9.41 12.28 6.48
N LEU A 120 9.03 11.14 5.91
CA LEU A 120 9.43 9.81 6.40
C LEU A 120 10.49 9.12 5.54
N GLY A 121 10.76 9.61 4.34
CA GLY A 121 11.85 9.11 3.52
C GLY A 121 11.66 7.67 3.01
N PHE A 122 10.64 7.45 2.20
CA PHE A 122 10.43 6.18 1.51
C PHE A 122 10.30 6.43 0.01
N LYS A 123 10.19 5.36 -0.79
CA LYS A 123 10.09 5.46 -2.25
C LYS A 123 8.64 5.38 -2.69
N LEU A 124 8.20 6.34 -3.51
CA LEU A 124 6.92 6.25 -4.20
C LEU A 124 7.12 5.72 -5.61
N HIS A 125 6.21 4.85 -6.04
CA HIS A 125 6.10 4.44 -7.43
C HIS A 125 5.27 5.50 -8.17
N LEU A 126 5.82 6.04 -9.22
CA LEU A 126 5.20 7.12 -10.00
C LEU A 126 4.66 6.62 -11.33
#